data_cb98e41c8ace03cd00d88546265a9dd2
#
_entry.id   cb98e41c8ace03cd00d88546265a9dd2
#
_cell.length_a   1.000
_cell.length_b   1.000
_cell.length_c   1.000
_cell.angle_alpha   90.00
_cell.angle_beta   90.00
_cell.angle_gamma   90.00
#
_symmetry.space_group_name_H-M   'P 1'
#
loop_
_entity.id
_entity.type
_entity.pdbx_description
1 polymer ?
#
loop_
_entity_poly.entity_id
_entity_poly.type
_entity_poly.pdbx_seq_one_letter_code
_entity_poly.pdbx_strand_id
1 'polypeptide(L)'
;KRRDWSSQVHTLLSHLADQDGTDIRRLGEQLQVTEPGRSDRWTWLARRLVQDELIRESNDGVQRLYLRDSGRRYIDDPWPLDYAA
;
A
#
# COMPACT_ATOMS: atom_id res chain seq x y z
N LYS A 1 7.05 -9.90 -16.55
CA LYS A 1 8.16 -8.98 -16.35
C LYS A 1 8.06 -8.31 -14.99
N ARG A 2 9.06 -8.49 -14.17
CA ARG A 2 9.05 -7.94 -12.80
C ARG A 2 9.48 -6.48 -12.82
N ARG A 3 8.94 -5.73 -11.88
CA ARG A 3 9.22 -4.32 -11.73
C ARG A 3 9.47 -4.01 -10.26
N ASP A 4 10.41 -3.11 -10.00
CA ASP A 4 10.69 -2.65 -8.65
C ASP A 4 9.60 -1.67 -8.22
N TRP A 5 8.88 -2.02 -7.15
CA TRP A 5 7.80 -1.20 -6.59
C TRP A 5 8.15 -0.58 -5.24
N SER A 6 9.43 -0.65 -4.84
CA SER A 6 9.82 -0.22 -3.50
C SER A 6 9.46 1.24 -3.22
N SER A 7 9.63 2.11 -4.21
CA SER A 7 9.28 3.53 -4.06
C SER A 7 7.79 3.72 -3.82
N GLN A 8 6.95 3.06 -4.61
CA GLN A 8 5.50 3.12 -4.48
C GLN A 8 5.04 2.48 -3.17
N VAL A 9 5.65 1.37 -2.78
CA VAL A 9 5.34 0.70 -1.52
C VAL A 9 5.63 1.64 -0.35
N HIS A 10 6.78 2.30 -0.35
CA HIS A 10 7.13 3.24 0.70
C HIS A 10 6.12 4.38 0.79
N THR A 11 5.69 4.93 -0.35
CA THR A 11 4.69 5.99 -0.41
C THR A 11 3.36 5.52 0.19
N LEU A 12 2.91 4.34 -0.21
CA LEU A 12 1.65 3.78 0.27
C LEU A 12 1.69 3.53 1.78
N LEU A 13 2.74 2.90 2.26
CA LEU A 13 2.87 2.58 3.69
C LEU A 13 2.99 3.84 4.53
N SER A 14 3.71 4.85 4.06
CA SER A 14 3.84 6.14 4.76
C SER A 14 2.49 6.83 4.86
N HIS A 15 1.68 6.75 3.81
CA HIS A 15 0.32 7.31 3.83
C HIS A 15 -0.55 6.61 4.88
N LEU A 16 -0.46 5.28 4.96
CA LEU A 16 -1.20 4.52 5.98
C LEU A 16 -0.72 4.83 7.40
N ALA A 17 0.56 5.12 7.56
CA ALA A 17 1.08 5.51 8.88
C ALA A 17 0.44 6.80 9.38
N ASP A 18 0.12 7.72 8.45
CA ASP A 18 -0.55 8.97 8.79
C ASP A 18 -2.07 8.79 8.94
N GLN A 19 -2.67 7.89 8.17
CA GLN A 19 -4.12 7.71 8.13
C GLN A 19 -4.48 6.23 8.22
N ASP A 20 -4.21 5.63 9.36
CA ASP A 20 -4.50 4.23 9.62
C ASP A 20 -6.01 3.97 9.51
N GLY A 21 -6.37 2.86 8.89
CA GLY A 21 -7.77 2.52 8.69
C GLY A 21 -8.42 3.16 7.46
N THR A 22 -7.61 3.62 6.51
CA THR A 22 -8.11 4.22 5.27
C THR A 22 -8.77 3.15 4.40
N ASP A 23 -9.93 3.49 3.82
CA ASP A 23 -10.60 2.67 2.82
C ASP A 23 -9.72 2.51 1.58
N ILE A 24 -9.68 1.30 1.01
CA ILE A 24 -8.82 1.00 -0.13
C ILE A 24 -9.12 1.89 -1.36
N ARG A 25 -10.39 2.24 -1.58
CA ARG A 25 -10.76 3.15 -2.66
C ARG A 25 -10.20 4.54 -2.41
N ARG A 26 -10.37 5.03 -1.20
CA ARG A 26 -9.92 6.34 -0.80
C ARG A 26 -8.41 6.45 -0.91
N LEU A 27 -7.72 5.38 -0.52
CA LEU A 27 -6.26 5.31 -0.65
C LEU A 27 -5.84 5.53 -2.10
N GLY A 28 -6.46 4.82 -3.04
CA GLY A 28 -6.15 4.96 -4.45
C GLY A 28 -6.38 6.37 -4.96
N GLU A 29 -7.50 6.99 -4.56
CA GLU A 29 -7.82 8.36 -4.96
C GLU A 29 -6.82 9.37 -4.41
N GLN A 30 -6.43 9.22 -3.16
CA GLN A 30 -5.49 10.15 -2.51
C GLN A 30 -4.08 10.02 -3.08
N LEU A 31 -3.63 8.80 -3.34
CA LEU A 31 -2.29 8.57 -3.89
C LEU A 31 -2.20 8.95 -5.36
N GLN A 32 -3.31 8.96 -6.08
CA GLN A 32 -3.36 9.41 -7.47
C GLN A 32 -2.94 10.89 -7.59
N VAL A 33 -3.22 11.69 -6.59
CA VAL A 33 -2.84 13.10 -6.59
C VAL A 33 -1.31 13.25 -6.52
N THR A 34 -0.66 12.39 -5.72
CA THR A 34 0.79 12.42 -5.56
C THR A 34 1.51 11.88 -6.79
N GLU A 35 0.97 10.84 -7.38
CA GLU A 35 1.54 10.21 -8.57
C GLU A 35 0.43 10.04 -9.60
N PRO A 36 0.25 11.03 -10.51
CA PRO A 36 -0.82 10.96 -11.50
C PRO A 36 -0.71 9.71 -12.34
N GLY A 37 -1.83 8.99 -12.46
CA GLY A 37 -1.85 7.75 -13.18
C GLY A 37 -3.16 7.04 -12.93
N ARG A 38 -3.11 5.73 -12.81
CA ARG A 38 -4.29 4.90 -12.66
C ARG A 38 -4.48 4.54 -11.19
N SER A 39 -5.62 4.93 -10.64
CA SER A 39 -5.94 4.62 -9.24
C SER A 39 -6.01 3.11 -8.98
N ASP A 40 -6.37 2.32 -10.00
CA ASP A 40 -6.41 0.86 -9.89
C ASP A 40 -5.04 0.25 -9.62
N ARG A 41 -3.98 0.92 -10.03
CA ARG A 41 -2.61 0.49 -9.76
C ARG A 41 -2.32 0.50 -8.25
N TRP A 42 -2.76 1.52 -7.56
CA TRP A 42 -2.60 1.62 -6.11
C TRP A 42 -3.42 0.56 -5.38
N THR A 43 -4.64 0.30 -5.86
CA THR A 43 -5.49 -0.75 -5.31
C THR A 43 -4.85 -2.12 -5.49
N TRP A 44 -4.30 -2.38 -6.67
CA TRP A 44 -3.60 -3.63 -6.94
C TRP A 44 -2.39 -3.81 -6.02
N LEU A 45 -1.60 -2.75 -5.87
CA LEU A 45 -0.42 -2.79 -5.00
C LEU A 45 -0.81 -3.04 -3.55
N ALA A 46 -1.87 -2.37 -3.07
CA ALA A 46 -2.34 -2.56 -1.70
C ALA A 46 -2.73 -4.03 -1.45
N ARG A 47 -3.40 -4.66 -2.40
CA ARG A 47 -3.77 -6.08 -2.27
C ARG A 47 -2.55 -6.99 -2.21
N ARG A 48 -1.52 -6.67 -2.98
CA ARG A 48 -0.25 -7.42 -2.93
C ARG A 48 0.41 -7.27 -1.56
N LEU A 49 0.38 -6.08 -1.00
CA LEU A 49 0.96 -5.84 0.32
C LEU A 49 0.18 -6.56 1.43
N VAL A 50 -1.14 -6.72 1.28
CA VAL A 50 -1.92 -7.54 2.20
C VAL A 50 -1.44 -8.99 2.14
N GLN A 51 -1.20 -9.52 0.94
CA GLN A 51 -0.70 -10.88 0.76
C GLN A 51 0.69 -11.06 1.37
N ASP A 52 1.53 -10.04 1.26
CA ASP A 52 2.88 -10.07 1.83
C ASP A 52 2.92 -9.70 3.31
N GLU A 53 1.76 -9.47 3.92
CA GLU A 53 1.60 -9.21 5.35
C GLU A 53 2.27 -7.93 5.83
N LEU A 54 2.44 -6.94 4.94
CA LEU A 54 2.91 -5.61 5.33
C LEU A 54 1.77 -4.73 5.83
N ILE A 55 0.55 -5.00 5.35
CA ILE A 55 -0.66 -4.33 5.80
C ILE A 55 -1.75 -5.36 6.07
N ARG A 56 -2.77 -4.96 6.82
CA ARG A 56 -3.90 -5.80 7.17
C ARG A 56 -5.19 -5.17 6.63
N GLU A 57 -6.09 -6.00 6.15
CA GLU A 57 -7.39 -5.58 5.66
C GLU A 57 -8.48 -6.01 6.66
N SER A 58 -9.41 -5.09 6.96
CA SER A 58 -10.51 -5.41 7.87
C SER A 58 -11.58 -6.26 7.18
N ASN A 59 -12.33 -7.04 7.97
CA ASN A 59 -13.37 -7.94 7.48
C ASN A 59 -14.78 -7.48 7.89
N ASP A 60 -14.96 -6.20 8.11
CA ASP A 60 -16.23 -5.67 8.62
C ASP A 60 -17.15 -5.12 7.51
N GLY A 61 -16.95 -5.54 6.28
CA GLY A 61 -17.74 -5.09 5.14
C GLY A 61 -17.19 -3.87 4.45
N VAL A 62 -16.29 -3.14 5.09
CA VAL A 62 -15.55 -2.02 4.52
C VAL A 62 -14.08 -2.41 4.49
N GLN A 63 -13.47 -2.34 3.32
CA GLN A 63 -12.06 -2.75 3.17
C GLN A 63 -11.16 -1.64 3.66
N ARG A 64 -10.92 -1.59 4.96
CA ARG A 64 -10.01 -0.65 5.58
C ARG A 64 -8.64 -1.29 5.74
N LEU A 65 -7.61 -0.50 5.50
CA LEU A 65 -6.24 -0.96 5.53
C LEU A 65 -5.52 -0.45 6.77
N TYR A 66 -4.80 -1.35 7.43
CA TYR A 66 -4.04 -1.05 8.64
C TYR A 66 -2.59 -1.47 8.46
N LEU A 67 -1.68 -0.62 8.91
CA LEU A 67 -0.25 -0.91 8.84
C LEU A 67 0.13 -1.97 9.86
N ARG A 68 0.86 -3.02 9.42
CA ARG A 68 1.39 -4.04 10.32
C ARG A 68 2.80 -3.66 10.77
N ASP A 69 3.33 -4.37 11.76
CA ASP A 69 4.68 -4.12 12.27
C ASP A 69 5.73 -4.25 11.17
N SER A 70 5.58 -5.24 10.29
CA SER A 70 6.47 -5.40 9.15
C SER A 70 6.43 -4.21 8.21
N GLY A 71 5.23 -3.62 8.01
CA GLY A 71 5.10 -2.40 7.22
C GLY A 71 5.81 -1.22 7.84
N ARG A 72 5.74 -1.09 9.16
CA ARG A 72 6.44 -0.02 9.88
C ARG A 72 7.95 -0.17 9.76
N ARG A 73 8.44 -1.40 9.84
CA ARG A 73 9.86 -1.69 9.63
C ARG A 73 10.31 -1.32 8.23
N TYR A 74 9.45 -1.55 7.26
CA TYR A 74 9.73 -1.21 5.88
C TYR A 74 9.91 0.30 5.71
N ILE A 75 9.06 1.10 6.36
CA ILE A 75 9.16 2.56 6.29
C ILE A 75 10.51 3.03 6.84
N ASP A 76 10.95 2.44 7.96
CA ASP A 76 12.21 2.83 8.61
C ASP A 76 13.44 2.35 7.84
N ASP A 77 13.35 1.19 7.20
CA ASP A 77 14.48 0.59 6.50
C ASP A 77 13.97 -0.16 5.25
N PRO A 78 13.66 0.57 4.17
CA PRO A 78 13.08 -0.03 2.97
C PRO A 78 14.01 -1.05 2.32
N TRP A 79 13.41 -2.14 1.86
CA TRP A 79 14.12 -3.14 1.06
C TRP A 79 13.49 -3.25 -0.31
N PRO A 80 14.23 -3.78 -1.33
CA PRO A 80 13.67 -3.92 -2.67
C PRO A 80 12.48 -4.90 -2.69
N LEU A 81 11.39 -4.47 -3.32
CA LEU A 81 10.21 -5.31 -3.55
C LEU A 81 9.89 -5.33 -5.03
N ASP A 82 9.98 -6.49 -5.63
CA ASP A 82 9.70 -6.71 -7.04
C ASP A 82 8.39 -7.47 -7.19
N TYR A 83 7.48 -6.93 -7.98
CA TYR A 83 6.23 -7.62 -8.29
C TYR A 83 6.06 -7.75 -9.80
N ALA A 84 5.48 -8.86 -10.21
CA ALA A 84 5.07 -9.03 -11.59
C ALA A 84 3.83 -8.20 -11.83
N ALA A 85 3.93 -7.22 -12.72
CA ALA A 85 2.83 -6.33 -13.05
C ALA A 85 2.11 -6.79 -14.32
#